data_b386ac17b1229aff9f9a683e372faaa2
#
_entry.id   b386ac17b1229aff9f9a683e372faaa2
#
_cell.length_a   1.000
_cell.length_b   1.000
_cell.length_c   1.000
_cell.angle_alpha   90.00
_cell.angle_beta   90.00
_cell.angle_gamma   90.00
#
_symmetry.space_group_name_H-M   'P 1'
#
loop_
_entity.id
_entity.type
_entity.pdbx_description
1 polymer ?
#
loop_
_entity_poly.entity_id
_entity_poly.type
_entity_poly.pdbx_seq_one_letter_code
_entity_poly.pdbx_strand_id
1 'polypeptide(L)'
;MLATILFVSPFVAATTMTTSENTQSERTVPIATSEFTHYVFIEEGTTTWCPNCPNAAEGLYDMYNTSEYPFYFVALVIDQNKNAENRFWGHYLGQAIPTIFIDGGFNQIVGSGATPLKTENLYRPLIEEAGARTVHPLELTTNVIGHGNAKLDITVTVKNTGSSPYLGYVRSYVTEKISRWINNDGNHYHFGFLDYAIKQVVFLAPQKSQTYTMTWDGTAQHGNLTFPDIVDNNIMVITTVAHWQPHLVAKVEYINTHFAFYVDQTVGASVE
;
A
#
# COMPACT_ATOMS: atom_id res chain seq x y z
N MET A 1 57.49 -77.11 19.16
CA MET A 1 56.09 -76.85 19.49
C MET A 1 55.83 -75.41 19.22
N LEU A 2 55.21 -75.07 18.06
CA LEU A 2 54.83 -73.69 17.68
C LEU A 2 53.38 -73.46 18.12
N ALA A 3 53.13 -72.44 18.89
CA ALA A 3 51.82 -72.01 19.28
C ALA A 3 51.37 -70.86 18.34
N THR A 4 50.30 -71.14 17.60
CA THR A 4 49.72 -70.20 16.69
C THR A 4 48.68 -69.37 17.47
N ILE A 5 48.88 -68.06 17.56
CA ILE A 5 47.95 -67.12 18.18
C ILE A 5 47.01 -66.52 17.08
N LEU A 6 45.70 -66.83 17.17
CA LEU A 6 44.67 -66.25 16.31
C LEU A 6 44.29 -64.90 16.88
N PHE A 7 44.47 -63.84 16.08
CA PHE A 7 43.91 -62.54 16.34
C PHE A 7 42.47 -62.43 15.79
N VAL A 8 41.50 -62.25 16.67
CA VAL A 8 40.11 -61.95 16.30
C VAL A 8 39.97 -60.46 16.33
N SER A 9 39.72 -59.88 15.15
CA SER A 9 39.46 -58.48 15.00
C SER A 9 37.95 -58.17 15.21
N PRO A 10 37.53 -57.16 16.03
CA PRO A 10 36.13 -56.80 16.13
C PRO A 10 35.74 -55.94 14.97
N PHE A 11 34.70 -56.33 14.26
CA PHE A 11 34.04 -55.59 13.21
C PHE A 11 33.19 -54.47 13.88
N VAL A 12 33.60 -53.22 13.74
CA VAL A 12 32.79 -52.06 14.14
C VAL A 12 31.84 -51.73 12.99
N ALA A 13 30.55 -51.98 13.17
CA ALA A 13 29.52 -51.55 12.24
C ALA A 13 29.32 -50.01 12.36
N ALA A 14 29.74 -49.28 11.36
CA ALA A 14 29.45 -47.85 11.25
C ALA A 14 27.98 -47.67 10.83
N THR A 15 27.15 -47.20 11.75
CA THR A 15 25.78 -46.74 11.46
C THR A 15 25.87 -45.39 10.79
N THR A 16 25.61 -45.33 9.50
CA THR A 16 25.44 -44.04 8.77
C THR A 16 24.12 -43.43 9.18
N MET A 17 24.17 -42.37 9.97
CA MET A 17 23.02 -41.46 10.14
C MET A 17 22.85 -40.67 8.86
N THR A 18 21.78 -40.95 8.12
CA THR A 18 21.27 -40.09 7.06
C THR A 18 20.66 -38.85 7.71
N THR A 19 21.40 -37.76 7.72
CA THR A 19 20.86 -36.43 7.94
C THR A 19 19.94 -36.12 6.78
N SER A 20 18.63 -36.04 7.07
CA SER A 20 17.66 -35.48 6.16
C SER A 20 17.99 -33.98 6.01
N GLU A 21 18.60 -33.60 4.91
CA GLU A 21 18.71 -32.21 4.51
C GLU A 21 17.30 -31.68 4.26
N ASN A 22 16.84 -30.86 5.21
CA ASN A 22 15.66 -30.06 5.07
C ASN A 22 15.99 -28.95 4.05
N THR A 23 15.72 -29.21 2.78
CA THR A 23 15.83 -28.22 1.71
C THR A 23 14.75 -27.19 1.97
N GLN A 24 15.05 -26.19 2.81
CA GLN A 24 14.34 -24.93 2.75
C GLN A 24 14.62 -24.38 1.34
N SER A 25 13.60 -24.44 0.50
CA SER A 25 13.58 -23.73 -0.77
C SER A 25 13.77 -22.25 -0.43
N GLU A 26 14.98 -21.74 -0.60
CA GLU A 26 15.23 -20.32 -0.57
C GLU A 26 14.29 -19.67 -1.58
N ARG A 27 13.37 -18.86 -1.06
CA ARG A 27 12.48 -18.02 -1.83
C ARG A 27 13.35 -16.99 -2.54
N THR A 28 13.86 -17.31 -3.71
CA THR A 28 14.43 -16.32 -4.60
C THR A 28 13.30 -15.44 -5.07
N VAL A 29 13.06 -14.34 -4.35
CA VAL A 29 12.18 -13.26 -4.82
C VAL A 29 12.86 -12.71 -6.07
N PRO A 30 12.19 -12.72 -7.24
CA PRO A 30 12.75 -12.09 -8.42
C PRO A 30 12.92 -10.60 -8.09
N ILE A 31 14.15 -10.11 -8.15
CA ILE A 31 14.40 -8.67 -8.09
C ILE A 31 13.66 -8.06 -9.28
N ALA A 32 12.69 -7.20 -9.02
CA ALA A 32 11.96 -6.49 -10.06
C ALA A 32 12.96 -5.78 -10.97
N THR A 33 12.99 -6.16 -12.24
CA THR A 33 13.90 -5.58 -13.24
C THR A 33 13.32 -4.32 -13.88
N SER A 34 12.08 -3.94 -13.54
CA SER A 34 11.44 -2.71 -14.03
C SER A 34 11.94 -1.51 -13.23
N GLU A 35 12.40 -0.49 -13.93
CA GLU A 35 12.80 0.79 -13.32
C GLU A 35 11.52 1.57 -12.99
N PHE A 36 11.23 1.73 -11.69
CA PHE A 36 10.11 2.54 -11.23
C PHE A 36 10.44 4.02 -11.41
N THR A 37 9.52 4.77 -12.00
CA THR A 37 9.65 6.20 -12.25
C THR A 37 9.15 7.04 -11.07
N HIS A 38 8.33 6.45 -10.20
CA HIS A 38 7.71 7.10 -9.04
C HIS A 38 7.30 6.04 -7.99
N TYR A 39 6.91 6.50 -6.81
CA TYR A 39 6.24 5.64 -5.82
C TYR A 39 4.79 5.44 -6.22
N VAL A 40 4.41 4.21 -6.48
CA VAL A 40 3.04 3.81 -6.84
C VAL A 40 2.09 4.00 -5.67
N PHE A 41 0.86 4.39 -5.93
CA PHE A 41 -0.19 4.51 -4.93
C PHE A 41 -1.30 3.49 -5.14
N ILE A 42 -1.69 2.80 -4.07
CA ILE A 42 -2.73 1.76 -4.13
C ILE A 42 -3.84 2.09 -3.14
N GLU A 43 -5.09 1.98 -3.57
CA GLU A 43 -6.28 2.06 -2.73
C GLU A 43 -7.00 0.71 -2.77
N GLU A 44 -7.11 0.06 -1.61
CA GLU A 44 -7.86 -1.18 -1.43
C GLU A 44 -9.27 -0.88 -0.93
N GLY A 45 -10.29 -1.16 -1.72
CA GLY A 45 -11.69 -1.16 -1.26
C GLY A 45 -12.01 -2.47 -0.55
N THR A 46 -12.37 -2.38 0.73
CA THR A 46 -12.55 -3.54 1.61
C THR A 46 -13.66 -3.35 2.64
N THR A 47 -14.06 -4.41 3.36
CA THR A 47 -15.01 -4.36 4.49
C THR A 47 -14.61 -5.35 5.57
N THR A 48 -15.12 -5.13 6.79
CA THR A 48 -14.84 -6.00 7.96
C THR A 48 -15.43 -7.40 7.85
N TRP A 49 -16.46 -7.59 7.05
CA TRP A 49 -17.19 -8.86 6.90
C TRP A 49 -16.86 -9.64 5.62
N CYS A 50 -16.03 -9.13 4.74
CA CYS A 50 -15.72 -9.73 3.44
C CYS A 50 -14.79 -10.94 3.59
N PRO A 51 -15.18 -12.15 3.15
CA PRO A 51 -14.36 -13.35 3.37
C PRO A 51 -13.13 -13.45 2.46
N ASN A 52 -13.09 -12.72 1.35
CA ASN A 52 -11.95 -12.71 0.42
C ASN A 52 -10.99 -11.54 0.66
N CYS A 53 -11.38 -10.55 1.46
CA CYS A 53 -10.59 -9.36 1.72
C CYS A 53 -9.32 -9.62 2.55
N PRO A 54 -9.28 -10.56 3.50
CA PRO A 54 -8.05 -10.85 4.22
C PRO A 54 -6.86 -11.20 3.30
N ASN A 55 -7.09 -12.01 2.27
CA ASN A 55 -6.03 -12.36 1.33
C ASN A 55 -5.53 -11.16 0.49
N ALA A 56 -6.40 -10.18 0.21
CA ALA A 56 -6.03 -8.95 -0.48
C ALA A 56 -5.15 -8.07 0.43
N ALA A 57 -5.62 -7.81 1.64
CA ALA A 57 -4.95 -6.99 2.64
C ALA A 57 -3.56 -7.55 3.00
N GLU A 58 -3.49 -8.85 3.33
CA GLU A 58 -2.23 -9.49 3.70
C GLU A 58 -1.25 -9.54 2.52
N GLY A 59 -1.71 -9.83 1.30
CA GLY A 59 -0.84 -9.85 0.12
C GLY A 59 -0.24 -8.47 -0.18
N LEU A 60 -1.01 -7.38 -0.03
CA LEU A 60 -0.49 -6.01 -0.15
C LEU A 60 0.50 -5.68 0.96
N TYR A 61 0.17 -6.06 2.20
CA TYR A 61 1.04 -5.78 3.33
C TYR A 61 2.35 -6.55 3.27
N ASP A 62 2.33 -7.82 2.86
CA ASP A 62 3.52 -8.65 2.68
C ASP A 62 4.49 -8.02 1.66
N MET A 63 3.99 -7.58 0.49
CA MET A 63 4.80 -6.89 -0.51
C MET A 63 5.36 -5.55 0.00
N TYR A 64 4.55 -4.78 0.76
CA TYR A 64 4.99 -3.52 1.35
C TYR A 64 6.07 -3.74 2.40
N ASN A 65 5.86 -4.68 3.31
CA ASN A 65 6.76 -4.96 4.44
C ASN A 65 8.12 -5.52 3.99
N THR A 66 8.15 -6.24 2.88
CA THR A 66 9.40 -6.72 2.26
C THR A 66 10.11 -5.66 1.43
N SER A 67 9.48 -4.50 1.23
CA SER A 67 10.00 -3.43 0.36
C SER A 67 10.32 -3.91 -1.05
N GLU A 68 9.53 -4.87 -1.55
CA GLU A 68 9.73 -5.46 -2.88
C GLU A 68 9.62 -4.42 -3.99
N TYR A 69 8.68 -3.46 -3.81
CA TYR A 69 8.41 -2.37 -4.75
C TYR A 69 8.27 -1.02 -4.02
N PRO A 70 8.61 0.10 -4.67
CA PRO A 70 8.35 1.43 -4.12
C PRO A 70 6.87 1.79 -4.28
N PHE A 71 6.05 1.45 -3.30
CA PHE A 71 4.65 1.84 -3.26
C PHE A 71 4.16 2.13 -1.84
N TYR A 72 3.05 2.86 -1.76
CA TYR A 72 2.23 3.02 -0.56
C TYR A 72 0.81 2.57 -0.84
N PHE A 73 0.12 2.07 0.17
CA PHE A 73 -1.27 1.69 0.03
C PHE A 73 -2.14 2.18 1.19
N VAL A 74 -3.45 2.25 0.94
CA VAL A 74 -4.46 2.67 1.90
C VAL A 74 -5.62 1.68 1.86
N ALA A 75 -6.02 1.15 3.02
CA ALA A 75 -7.21 0.33 3.16
C ALA A 75 -8.45 1.22 3.37
N LEU A 76 -9.33 1.25 2.38
CA LEU A 76 -10.63 1.91 2.42
C LEU A 76 -11.67 0.93 3.01
N VAL A 77 -11.85 0.93 4.34
CA VAL A 77 -12.80 0.05 5.04
C VAL A 77 -14.19 0.69 4.93
N ILE A 78 -14.90 0.39 3.83
CA ILE A 78 -16.07 1.14 3.36
C ILE A 78 -17.32 0.95 4.21
N ASP A 79 -17.44 -0.15 4.94
CA ASP A 79 -18.56 -0.40 5.86
C ASP A 79 -18.40 0.31 7.21
N GLN A 80 -17.22 0.85 7.49
CA GLN A 80 -16.93 1.53 8.76
C GLN A 80 -16.77 3.05 8.59
N ASN A 81 -16.23 3.51 7.47
CA ASN A 81 -15.83 4.89 7.25
C ASN A 81 -16.54 5.48 6.03
N LYS A 82 -17.38 6.51 6.25
CA LYS A 82 -18.15 7.17 5.19
C LYS A 82 -17.26 7.86 4.15
N ASN A 83 -16.10 8.36 4.54
CA ASN A 83 -15.16 8.98 3.59
C ASN A 83 -14.49 7.92 2.70
N ALA A 84 -14.20 6.73 3.25
CA ALA A 84 -13.75 5.56 2.48
C ALA A 84 -14.84 5.09 1.51
N GLU A 85 -16.08 4.98 1.99
CA GLU A 85 -17.24 4.62 1.18
C GLU A 85 -17.45 5.59 0.02
N ASN A 86 -17.41 6.90 0.27
CA ASN A 86 -17.54 7.94 -0.75
C ASN A 86 -16.40 7.86 -1.78
N ARG A 87 -15.17 7.53 -1.36
CA ARG A 87 -14.05 7.35 -2.27
C ARG A 87 -14.26 6.16 -3.18
N PHE A 88 -14.69 5.04 -2.61
CA PHE A 88 -14.90 3.79 -3.34
C PHE A 88 -16.12 3.85 -4.27
N TRP A 89 -17.31 4.12 -3.71
CA TRP A 89 -18.57 4.14 -4.49
C TRP A 89 -18.75 5.41 -5.31
N GLY A 90 -18.36 6.56 -4.76
CA GLY A 90 -18.61 7.86 -5.39
C GLY A 90 -17.59 8.26 -6.44
N HIS A 91 -16.33 7.86 -6.29
CA HIS A 91 -15.27 8.25 -7.22
C HIS A 91 -14.91 7.12 -8.18
N TYR A 92 -14.62 5.94 -7.67
CA TYR A 92 -14.24 4.80 -8.50
C TYR A 92 -15.42 4.01 -9.08
N LEU A 93 -16.63 4.25 -8.57
CA LEU A 93 -17.84 3.52 -8.94
C LEU A 93 -17.66 1.99 -8.87
N GLY A 94 -16.90 1.53 -7.87
CA GLY A 94 -16.68 0.13 -7.59
C GLY A 94 -18.01 -0.57 -7.22
N GLN A 95 -18.13 -1.85 -7.48
CA GLN A 95 -19.35 -2.61 -7.21
C GLN A 95 -19.09 -3.91 -6.44
N ALA A 96 -17.84 -4.28 -6.24
CA ALA A 96 -17.42 -5.48 -5.54
C ALA A 96 -16.18 -5.24 -4.69
N ILE A 97 -15.97 -6.09 -3.71
CA ILE A 97 -14.83 -6.09 -2.78
C ILE A 97 -14.24 -7.51 -2.66
N PRO A 98 -12.92 -7.64 -2.43
CA PRO A 98 -11.96 -6.56 -2.47
C PRO A 98 -11.77 -6.01 -3.90
N THR A 99 -11.47 -4.74 -4.02
CA THR A 99 -11.03 -4.13 -5.28
C THR A 99 -9.82 -3.26 -5.03
N ILE A 100 -8.81 -3.42 -5.87
CA ILE A 100 -7.57 -2.65 -5.81
C ILE A 100 -7.57 -1.64 -6.96
N PHE A 101 -7.33 -0.37 -6.64
CA PHE A 101 -7.10 0.70 -7.61
C PHE A 101 -5.64 1.16 -7.48
N ILE A 102 -4.91 1.10 -8.57
CA ILE A 102 -3.49 1.43 -8.63
C ILE A 102 -3.33 2.74 -9.38
N ASP A 103 -2.53 3.66 -8.83
CA ASP A 103 -2.28 5.00 -9.36
C ASP A 103 -3.54 5.76 -9.77
N GLY A 104 -4.52 5.80 -8.83
CA GLY A 104 -5.74 6.55 -9.04
C GLY A 104 -6.67 5.96 -10.10
N GLY A 105 -6.52 4.67 -10.41
CA GLY A 105 -7.30 3.91 -11.38
C GLY A 105 -6.61 3.71 -12.73
N PHE A 106 -5.27 3.89 -12.81
CA PHE A 106 -4.50 3.49 -13.98
C PHE A 106 -4.64 1.99 -14.24
N ASN A 107 -4.42 1.19 -13.20
CA ASN A 107 -4.77 -0.23 -13.17
C ASN A 107 -5.80 -0.50 -12.07
N GLN A 108 -6.56 -1.56 -12.23
CA GLN A 108 -7.55 -1.99 -11.25
C GLN A 108 -7.79 -3.50 -11.36
N ILE A 109 -8.06 -4.13 -10.22
CA ILE A 109 -8.40 -5.55 -10.16
C ILE A 109 -9.44 -5.80 -9.07
N VAL A 110 -10.45 -6.62 -9.40
CA VAL A 110 -11.46 -7.10 -8.45
C VAL A 110 -11.08 -8.49 -7.98
N GLY A 111 -11.16 -8.71 -6.66
CA GLY A 111 -10.86 -9.98 -6.04
C GLY A 111 -9.42 -10.12 -5.56
N SER A 112 -9.15 -11.29 -5.01
CA SER A 112 -7.86 -11.73 -4.48
C SER A 112 -7.55 -13.14 -4.92
N GLY A 113 -6.32 -13.58 -4.72
CA GLY A 113 -5.93 -14.99 -4.78
C GLY A 113 -6.52 -15.78 -3.59
N ALA A 114 -6.48 -17.10 -3.69
CA ALA A 114 -6.93 -17.99 -2.61
C ALA A 114 -5.98 -17.99 -1.39
N THR A 115 -4.84 -17.34 -1.47
CA THR A 115 -3.87 -17.12 -0.39
C THR A 115 -3.18 -15.77 -0.60
N PRO A 116 -2.56 -15.16 0.44
CA PRO A 116 -1.77 -13.93 0.28
C PRO A 116 -0.75 -14.04 -0.85
N LEU A 117 0.05 -15.09 -0.90
CA LEU A 117 1.05 -15.31 -1.97
C LEU A 117 0.45 -15.37 -3.38
N LYS A 118 -0.73 -15.98 -3.54
CA LYS A 118 -1.42 -15.98 -4.85
C LYS A 118 -1.95 -14.60 -5.19
N THR A 119 -2.35 -13.83 -4.20
CA THR A 119 -2.76 -12.43 -4.35
C THR A 119 -1.58 -11.55 -4.79
N GLU A 120 -0.44 -11.68 -4.12
CA GLU A 120 0.80 -10.99 -4.54
C GLU A 120 1.09 -11.24 -6.02
N ASN A 121 1.05 -12.51 -6.47
CA ASN A 121 1.30 -12.87 -7.86
C ASN A 121 0.29 -12.26 -8.87
N LEU A 122 -0.93 -11.95 -8.41
CA LEU A 122 -1.92 -11.24 -9.23
C LEU A 122 -1.63 -9.73 -9.29
N TYR A 123 -1.14 -9.14 -8.20
CA TYR A 123 -0.97 -7.69 -8.08
C TYR A 123 0.38 -7.20 -8.62
N ARG A 124 1.46 -8.01 -8.50
CA ARG A 124 2.81 -7.66 -8.98
C ARG A 124 2.84 -7.08 -10.39
N PRO A 125 2.33 -7.76 -11.45
CA PRO A 125 2.43 -7.24 -12.81
C PRO A 125 1.71 -5.90 -12.99
N LEU A 126 0.63 -5.66 -12.23
CA LEU A 126 -0.12 -4.40 -12.29
C LEU A 126 0.62 -3.26 -11.61
N ILE A 127 1.34 -3.55 -10.50
CA ILE A 127 2.19 -2.59 -9.78
C ILE A 127 3.42 -2.24 -10.62
N GLU A 128 4.05 -3.24 -11.23
CA GLU A 128 5.20 -3.05 -12.13
C GLU A 128 4.83 -2.20 -13.35
N GLU A 129 3.69 -2.48 -13.98
CA GLU A 129 3.20 -1.70 -15.11
C GLU A 129 2.91 -0.24 -14.72
N ALA A 130 2.29 -0.01 -13.56
CA ALA A 130 2.05 1.33 -13.04
C ALA A 130 3.36 2.05 -12.73
N GLY A 131 4.30 1.39 -12.06
CA GLY A 131 5.61 1.97 -11.70
C GLY A 131 6.50 2.32 -12.89
N ALA A 132 6.39 1.57 -14.00
CA ALA A 132 7.12 1.83 -15.25
C ALA A 132 6.50 2.96 -16.09
N ARG A 133 5.35 3.50 -15.69
CA ARG A 133 4.64 4.57 -16.39
C ARG A 133 5.47 5.85 -16.42
N THR A 134 5.52 6.53 -17.56
CA THR A 134 6.10 7.88 -17.62
C THR A 134 5.20 8.86 -16.90
N VAL A 135 5.73 9.55 -15.89
CA VAL A 135 5.04 10.54 -15.08
C VAL A 135 5.67 11.92 -15.24
N HIS A 136 4.93 12.96 -14.83
CA HIS A 136 5.51 14.29 -14.76
C HIS A 136 6.54 14.34 -13.61
N PRO A 137 7.76 14.87 -13.84
CA PRO A 137 8.79 14.88 -12.80
C PRO A 137 8.44 15.86 -11.68
N LEU A 138 8.13 15.29 -10.52
CA LEU A 138 7.76 16.00 -9.30
C LEU A 138 8.64 15.56 -8.12
N GLU A 139 9.02 16.52 -7.29
CA GLU A 139 9.47 16.25 -5.92
C GLU A 139 8.28 16.48 -4.98
N LEU A 140 8.01 15.52 -4.12
CA LEU A 140 6.94 15.56 -3.15
C LEU A 140 7.51 15.24 -1.76
N THR A 141 7.24 16.13 -0.80
CA THR A 141 7.60 15.92 0.60
C THR A 141 6.40 16.13 1.51
N THR A 142 6.31 15.32 2.56
CA THR A 142 5.31 15.44 3.62
C THR A 142 6.04 15.40 4.96
N ASN A 143 5.74 16.33 5.85
CA ASN A 143 6.17 16.33 7.24
C ASN A 143 4.93 16.33 8.13
N VAL A 144 4.99 15.56 9.24
CA VAL A 144 3.88 15.39 10.16
C VAL A 144 4.38 15.54 11.60
N ILE A 145 3.88 16.54 12.30
CA ILE A 145 4.20 16.78 13.72
C ILE A 145 2.98 16.43 14.56
N GLY A 146 3.15 15.50 15.50
CA GLY A 146 2.14 15.14 16.48
C GLY A 146 2.16 16.08 17.69
N HIS A 147 0.97 16.50 18.11
CA HIS A 147 0.82 17.33 19.32
C HIS A 147 0.22 16.56 20.49
N GLY A 148 -0.03 15.26 20.33
CA GLY A 148 -0.92 14.52 21.21
C GLY A 148 -2.37 15.02 21.09
N ASN A 149 -3.27 14.52 21.91
CA ASN A 149 -4.70 14.90 21.89
C ASN A 149 -5.33 14.84 20.49
N ALA A 150 -4.90 13.88 19.68
CA ALA A 150 -5.35 13.62 18.31
C ALA A 150 -5.15 14.79 17.33
N LYS A 151 -4.15 15.62 17.51
CA LYS A 151 -3.82 16.75 16.62
C LYS A 151 -2.50 16.53 15.90
N LEU A 152 -2.54 16.79 14.57
CA LEU A 152 -1.40 16.62 13.68
C LEU A 152 -1.23 17.90 12.86
N ASP A 153 -0.05 18.50 12.88
CA ASP A 153 0.32 19.52 11.89
C ASP A 153 0.98 18.85 10.68
N ILE A 154 0.38 19.02 9.53
CA ILE A 154 0.78 18.36 8.28
C ILE A 154 1.24 19.43 7.31
N THR A 155 2.48 19.32 6.84
CA THR A 155 3.06 20.21 5.83
C THR A 155 3.43 19.39 4.60
N VAL A 156 2.89 19.78 3.45
CA VAL A 156 3.16 19.13 2.15
C VAL A 156 3.78 20.13 1.21
N THR A 157 4.90 19.79 0.60
CA THR A 157 5.51 20.60 -0.46
C THR A 157 5.57 19.80 -1.75
N VAL A 158 5.02 20.38 -2.82
CA VAL A 158 5.09 19.86 -4.19
C VAL A 158 5.98 20.78 -5.00
N LYS A 159 6.99 20.22 -5.68
CA LYS A 159 7.87 20.96 -6.60
C LYS A 159 7.82 20.33 -7.97
N ASN A 160 7.58 21.14 -8.97
CA ASN A 160 7.68 20.77 -10.37
C ASN A 160 9.16 20.86 -10.81
N THR A 161 9.82 19.72 -11.02
CA THR A 161 11.20 19.65 -11.50
C THR A 161 11.29 19.53 -13.02
N GLY A 162 10.13 19.47 -13.69
CA GLY A 162 10.03 19.40 -15.14
C GLY A 162 10.21 20.75 -15.83
N SER A 163 10.20 20.71 -17.16
CA SER A 163 10.33 21.86 -18.05
C SER A 163 8.96 22.43 -18.52
N SER A 164 7.87 21.75 -18.25
CA SER A 164 6.50 22.17 -18.58
C SER A 164 5.68 22.49 -17.33
N PRO A 165 4.65 23.37 -17.41
CA PRO A 165 3.75 23.58 -16.29
C PRO A 165 3.03 22.29 -15.87
N TYR A 166 2.74 22.17 -14.58
CA TYR A 166 1.96 21.08 -14.00
C TYR A 166 0.65 21.58 -13.40
N LEU A 167 -0.43 20.87 -13.67
CA LEU A 167 -1.74 21.07 -13.04
C LEU A 167 -2.20 19.70 -12.50
N GLY A 168 -2.64 19.66 -11.26
CA GLY A 168 -3.04 18.40 -10.64
C GLY A 168 -3.79 18.55 -9.34
N TYR A 169 -3.92 17.44 -8.63
CA TYR A 169 -4.62 17.35 -7.35
C TYR A 169 -3.68 16.76 -6.29
N VAL A 170 -3.53 17.47 -5.18
CA VAL A 170 -2.85 16.99 -3.99
C VAL A 170 -3.88 16.41 -3.03
N ARG A 171 -3.63 15.17 -2.54
CA ARG A 171 -4.41 14.55 -1.48
C ARG A 171 -3.49 13.96 -0.43
N SER A 172 -3.76 14.26 0.85
CA SER A 172 -3.06 13.63 1.97
C SER A 172 -4.07 12.80 2.75
N TYR A 173 -3.80 11.51 2.83
CA TYR A 173 -4.60 10.51 3.54
C TYR A 173 -4.01 10.33 4.93
N VAL A 174 -4.78 10.59 5.98
CA VAL A 174 -4.41 10.23 7.35
C VAL A 174 -4.80 8.78 7.56
N THR A 175 -3.84 7.94 7.94
CA THR A 175 -4.03 6.50 8.08
C THR A 175 -3.47 5.99 9.40
N GLU A 176 -4.05 4.91 9.94
CA GLU A 176 -3.44 4.13 11.01
C GLU A 176 -2.60 3.00 10.42
N LYS A 177 -1.31 2.91 10.79
CA LYS A 177 -0.40 1.83 10.34
C LYS A 177 -0.95 0.45 10.71
N ILE A 178 -1.43 0.30 11.93
CA ILE A 178 -2.25 -0.82 12.40
C ILE A 178 -3.64 -0.25 12.60
N SER A 179 -4.55 -0.58 11.71
CA SER A 179 -5.90 -0.03 11.70
C SER A 179 -6.70 -0.42 12.93
N ARG A 180 -7.58 0.45 13.40
CA ARG A 180 -8.60 0.13 14.40
C ARG A 180 -9.62 -0.90 13.92
N TRP A 181 -9.78 -1.06 12.61
CA TRP A 181 -10.70 -2.02 12.01
C TRP A 181 -10.01 -3.34 11.72
N ILE A 182 -10.75 -4.43 11.96
CA ILE A 182 -10.29 -5.80 11.74
C ILE A 182 -11.01 -6.41 10.53
N ASN A 183 -10.34 -7.31 9.85
CA ASN A 183 -10.89 -8.05 8.73
C ASN A 183 -11.71 -9.27 9.21
N ASN A 184 -12.30 -10.03 8.28
CA ASN A 184 -13.13 -11.18 8.56
C ASN A 184 -12.40 -12.33 9.30
N ASP A 185 -11.07 -12.38 9.21
CA ASP A 185 -10.25 -13.40 9.89
C ASP A 185 -9.77 -12.94 11.29
N GLY A 186 -10.16 -11.73 11.72
CA GLY A 186 -9.82 -11.17 13.02
C GLY A 186 -8.47 -10.43 13.06
N ASN A 187 -7.82 -10.21 11.92
CA ASN A 187 -6.58 -9.45 11.80
C ASN A 187 -6.87 -7.96 11.55
N HIS A 188 -6.00 -7.08 12.06
CA HIS A 188 -6.09 -5.66 11.76
C HIS A 188 -5.74 -5.40 10.29
N TYR A 189 -6.48 -4.49 9.64
CA TYR A 189 -6.02 -3.91 8.39
C TYR A 189 -4.76 -3.07 8.62
N HIS A 190 -3.98 -2.85 7.58
CA HIS A 190 -2.84 -1.94 7.59
C HIS A 190 -3.16 -0.68 6.80
N PHE A 191 -2.63 0.45 7.26
CA PHE A 191 -2.88 1.77 6.65
C PHE A 191 -4.36 2.09 6.45
N GLY A 192 -5.17 1.77 7.48
CA GLY A 192 -6.59 2.05 7.50
C GLY A 192 -6.88 3.55 7.38
N PHE A 193 -7.62 3.93 6.34
CA PHE A 193 -7.94 5.33 6.03
C PHE A 193 -8.89 5.95 7.06
N LEU A 194 -8.47 7.02 7.72
CA LEU A 194 -9.29 7.79 8.64
C LEU A 194 -10.02 8.93 7.93
N ASP A 195 -9.28 9.86 7.35
CA ASP A 195 -9.80 10.98 6.55
C ASP A 195 -8.69 11.66 5.75
N TYR A 196 -9.09 12.61 4.91
CA TYR A 196 -8.16 13.48 4.22
C TYR A 196 -7.75 14.66 5.12
N ALA A 197 -6.45 14.95 5.18
CA ALA A 197 -5.97 16.21 5.71
C ALA A 197 -5.97 17.30 4.63
N ILE A 198 -5.48 16.98 3.43
CA ILE A 198 -5.37 17.94 2.31
C ILE A 198 -6.10 17.37 1.09
N LYS A 199 -6.93 18.22 0.45
CA LYS A 199 -7.53 17.98 -0.87
C LYS A 199 -7.50 19.31 -1.61
N GLN A 200 -6.47 19.55 -2.43
CA GLN A 200 -6.23 20.82 -3.08
C GLN A 200 -5.85 20.63 -4.55
N VAL A 201 -6.20 21.63 -5.36
CA VAL A 201 -5.66 21.77 -6.72
C VAL A 201 -4.27 22.40 -6.61
N VAL A 202 -3.32 21.89 -7.39
CA VAL A 202 -1.98 22.46 -7.51
C VAL A 202 -1.71 22.88 -8.95
N PHE A 203 -1.21 24.11 -9.13
CA PHE A 203 -0.67 24.59 -10.40
C PHE A 203 0.74 25.11 -10.20
N LEU A 204 1.69 24.50 -10.90
CA LEU A 204 3.12 24.84 -10.77
C LEU A 204 3.73 25.15 -12.14
N ALA A 205 4.26 26.36 -12.29
CA ALA A 205 5.16 26.63 -13.38
C ALA A 205 6.44 25.76 -13.27
N PRO A 206 7.22 25.60 -14.35
CA PRO A 206 8.48 24.86 -14.31
C PRO A 206 9.40 25.33 -13.19
N GLN A 207 10.02 24.41 -12.47
CA GLN A 207 10.96 24.65 -11.36
C GLN A 207 10.35 25.41 -10.14
N LYS A 208 9.03 25.53 -10.05
CA LYS A 208 8.35 26.14 -8.89
C LYS A 208 7.80 25.10 -7.93
N SER A 209 7.64 25.53 -6.70
CA SER A 209 7.06 24.74 -5.61
C SER A 209 5.88 25.44 -4.97
N GLN A 210 5.01 24.68 -4.36
CA GLN A 210 3.91 25.14 -3.52
C GLN A 210 3.86 24.29 -2.24
N THR A 211 3.65 24.97 -1.11
CA THR A 211 3.51 24.32 0.20
C THR A 211 2.10 24.51 0.72
N TYR A 212 1.55 23.45 1.28
CA TYR A 212 0.28 23.40 1.97
C TYR A 212 0.53 23.01 3.42
N THR A 213 -0.15 23.69 4.34
CA THR A 213 -0.14 23.37 5.77
C THR A 213 -1.55 23.19 6.28
N MET A 214 -1.76 22.20 7.15
CA MET A 214 -3.05 21.89 7.74
C MET A 214 -2.86 21.31 9.13
N THR A 215 -3.62 21.79 10.11
CA THR A 215 -3.79 21.07 11.37
C THR A 215 -5.00 20.15 11.23
N TRP A 216 -4.75 18.83 11.28
CA TRP A 216 -5.80 17.82 11.31
C TRP A 216 -6.14 17.53 12.77
N ASP A 217 -7.43 17.58 13.13
CA ASP A 217 -7.91 17.39 14.50
C ASP A 217 -8.84 16.18 14.55
N GLY A 218 -8.36 15.04 15.04
CA GLY A 218 -9.13 13.80 15.13
C GLY A 218 -10.35 13.91 16.05
N THR A 219 -10.45 14.92 16.90
CA THR A 219 -11.64 15.16 17.72
C THR A 219 -12.78 15.83 16.93
N ALA A 220 -12.47 16.40 15.78
CA ALA A 220 -13.46 16.96 14.88
C ALA A 220 -14.26 15.86 14.16
N GLN A 221 -15.34 16.23 13.50
CA GLN A 221 -16.17 15.30 12.73
C GLN A 221 -15.52 14.99 11.37
N HIS A 222 -15.28 13.68 11.11
CA HIS A 222 -14.70 13.13 9.89
C HIS A 222 -15.72 12.17 9.23
N GLY A 223 -16.57 12.70 8.38
CA GLY A 223 -17.69 11.91 7.84
C GLY A 223 -18.67 11.48 8.94
N ASN A 224 -18.72 10.18 9.25
CA ASN A 224 -19.58 9.62 10.31
C ASN A 224 -18.82 9.36 11.64
N LEU A 225 -17.54 9.68 11.73
CA LEU A 225 -16.66 9.30 12.83
C LEU A 225 -15.92 10.50 13.45
N THR A 226 -15.39 10.29 14.64
CA THR A 226 -14.33 11.08 15.26
C THR A 226 -13.20 10.13 15.69
N PHE A 227 -11.99 10.65 15.82
CA PHE A 227 -10.78 9.86 16.10
C PHE A 227 -9.98 10.46 17.27
N PRO A 228 -10.60 10.68 18.46
CA PRO A 228 -9.93 11.31 19.60
C PRO A 228 -8.85 10.42 20.24
N ASP A 229 -8.83 9.15 19.90
CA ASP A 229 -8.02 8.08 20.47
C ASP A 229 -6.84 7.65 19.59
N ILE A 230 -6.53 8.39 18.52
CA ILE A 230 -5.35 8.07 17.70
C ILE A 230 -4.08 8.19 18.52
N VAL A 231 -3.12 7.34 18.16
CA VAL A 231 -1.79 7.32 18.77
C VAL A 231 -0.76 7.75 17.72
N ASP A 232 -0.03 8.83 18.00
CA ASP A 232 0.86 9.49 17.03
C ASP A 232 1.81 8.51 16.34
N ASN A 233 2.46 7.59 17.08
CA ASN A 233 3.38 6.62 16.51
C ASN A 233 2.70 5.57 15.59
N ASN A 234 1.37 5.44 15.66
CA ASN A 234 0.57 4.57 14.79
C ASN A 234 0.05 5.29 13.54
N ILE A 235 0.29 6.59 13.42
CA ILE A 235 -0.17 7.37 12.26
C ILE A 235 0.90 7.41 11.17
N MET A 236 0.43 7.27 9.92
CA MET A 236 1.15 7.62 8.71
C MET A 236 0.27 8.51 7.84
N VAL A 237 0.81 9.59 7.34
CA VAL A 237 0.16 10.43 6.33
C VAL A 237 0.74 10.06 4.98
N ILE A 238 -0.12 9.55 4.09
CA ILE A 238 0.25 9.21 2.71
C ILE A 238 -0.26 10.31 1.80
N THR A 239 0.65 10.99 1.13
CA THR A 239 0.32 12.10 0.22
C THR A 239 0.54 11.69 -1.22
N THR A 240 -0.42 12.01 -2.08
CA THR A 240 -0.38 11.76 -3.52
C THR A 240 -0.53 13.04 -4.30
N VAL A 241 0.09 13.11 -5.47
CA VAL A 241 -0.16 14.13 -6.48
C VAL A 241 -0.62 13.44 -7.74
N ALA A 242 -1.85 13.71 -8.16
CA ALA A 242 -2.44 13.14 -9.36
C ALA A 242 -2.56 14.19 -10.47
N HIS A 243 -2.37 13.76 -11.70
CA HIS A 243 -2.57 14.62 -12.89
C HIS A 243 -4.02 15.07 -13.00
N TRP A 244 -4.23 16.31 -13.46
CA TRP A 244 -5.58 16.87 -13.62
C TRP A 244 -6.34 16.26 -14.80
N GLN A 245 -5.65 15.70 -15.81
CA GLN A 245 -6.26 15.15 -17.00
C GLN A 245 -7.07 13.90 -16.66
N PRO A 246 -8.38 13.88 -16.92
CA PRO A 246 -9.20 12.71 -16.69
C PRO A 246 -8.94 11.65 -17.76
N HIS A 247 -8.86 10.40 -17.36
CA HIS A 247 -8.79 9.24 -18.22
C HIS A 247 -10.09 8.45 -18.09
N LEU A 248 -10.77 8.24 -19.19
CA LEU A 248 -11.99 7.42 -19.21
C LEU A 248 -11.61 5.95 -19.09
N VAL A 249 -11.90 5.36 -17.93
CA VAL A 249 -11.76 3.93 -17.70
C VAL A 249 -13.06 3.26 -18.09
N ALA A 250 -12.99 2.37 -19.08
CA ALA A 250 -14.16 1.63 -19.56
C ALA A 250 -14.68 0.67 -18.47
N LYS A 251 -15.97 0.37 -18.54
CA LYS A 251 -16.59 -0.61 -17.66
C LYS A 251 -15.89 -1.97 -17.76
N VAL A 252 -15.44 -2.49 -16.63
CA VAL A 252 -15.04 -3.88 -16.45
C VAL A 252 -16.01 -4.57 -15.49
N GLU A 253 -15.92 -5.87 -15.36
CA GLU A 253 -16.76 -6.60 -14.41
C GLU A 253 -16.65 -5.97 -13.01
N TYR A 254 -17.81 -5.63 -12.41
CA TYR A 254 -17.93 -5.01 -11.07
C TYR A 254 -17.32 -3.60 -10.90
N ILE A 255 -16.89 -2.93 -11.97
CA ILE A 255 -16.49 -1.52 -11.92
C ILE A 255 -17.17 -0.79 -13.07
N ASN A 256 -17.95 0.25 -12.75
CA ASN A 256 -18.60 1.06 -13.78
C ASN A 256 -17.60 1.98 -14.48
N THR A 257 -17.97 2.42 -15.69
CA THR A 257 -17.22 3.46 -16.40
C THR A 257 -17.07 4.70 -15.52
N HIS A 258 -15.84 5.16 -15.31
CA HIS A 258 -15.53 6.33 -14.49
C HIS A 258 -14.34 7.10 -15.06
N PHE A 259 -14.09 8.29 -14.52
CA PHE A 259 -12.88 9.06 -14.80
C PHE A 259 -11.83 8.80 -13.73
N ALA A 260 -10.67 8.28 -14.16
CA ALA A 260 -9.48 8.14 -13.34
C ALA A 260 -8.58 9.37 -13.48
N PHE A 261 -7.88 9.71 -12.40
CA PHE A 261 -6.85 10.76 -12.37
C PHE A 261 -5.56 10.10 -11.90
N TYR A 262 -4.64 9.86 -12.82
CA TYR A 262 -3.45 9.07 -12.56
C TYR A 262 -2.48 9.77 -11.61
N VAL A 263 -1.99 9.02 -10.63
CA VAL A 263 -1.04 9.52 -9.64
C VAL A 263 0.35 9.59 -10.27
N ASP A 264 1.01 10.74 -10.16
CA ASP A 264 2.36 10.97 -10.68
C ASP A 264 3.43 10.86 -9.60
N GLN A 265 3.07 11.03 -8.32
CA GLN A 265 4.00 10.85 -7.20
C GLN A 265 3.26 10.56 -5.89
N THR A 266 3.90 9.75 -5.04
CA THR A 266 3.41 9.41 -3.70
C THR A 266 4.54 9.47 -2.68
N VAL A 267 4.23 9.87 -1.46
CA VAL A 267 5.13 9.81 -0.31
C VAL A 267 4.36 9.47 0.96
N GLY A 268 4.95 8.69 1.84
CA GLY A 268 4.45 8.42 3.19
C GLY A 268 5.34 9.07 4.24
N ALA A 269 4.72 9.67 5.26
CA ALA A 269 5.41 10.25 6.41
C ALA A 269 4.77 9.76 7.71
N SER A 270 5.58 9.23 8.62
CA SER A 270 5.18 8.95 10.01
C SER A 270 5.22 10.23 10.84
N VAL A 271 4.50 10.24 11.95
CA VAL A 271 4.55 11.33 12.93
C VAL A 271 5.93 11.37 13.57
N GLU A 272 6.53 12.56 13.64
CA GLU A 272 7.77 12.88 14.35
C GLU A 272 7.50 13.23 15.82
#